data_bc1c8d961c93eba4afeac256ed420415
#
_entry.id   bc1c8d961c93eba4afeac256ed420415
#
_cell.length_a   1.000
_cell.length_b   1.000
_cell.length_c   1.000
_cell.angle_alpha   90.00
_cell.angle_beta   90.00
_cell.angle_gamma   90.00
#
_symmetry.space_group_name_H-M   'P 1'
#
loop_
_entity.id
_entity.type
_entity.pdbx_description
1 polymer ?
#
loop_
_entity_poly.entity_id
_entity_poly.type
_entity_poly.pdbx_seq_one_letter_code
_entity_poly.pdbx_strand_id
1 'polypeptide(L)'
;MKRFARPRTGAAAVVSVLSLALVTGCSDSGSGSGSDDKGSGKDSAAAAKPLSDSELGKLIITAADAKGFKVSPADKADAFADSKKDVKVVDEKCAPLAYVLTGFAPGDSVSYVNRMAQEDPAAKASASPTKDMEDMSPEELEKALGSVTDALGSTMTIVSLSSYEGDGAKETMSSVSEAIEGCGGGFTATGKDGPQKFSKVAGEKASGNGDESVAFATTADAEGSPLTVHAEVARHGNTVATYYSLSLAALAGDGKAAAYSVPAALIEAQTAKLG
;
A
#
# COMPACT_ATOMS: atom_id res chain seq x y z
N MET A 1 -48.78 -16.13 41.26
CA MET A 1 -48.48 -16.87 42.51
C MET A 1 -47.30 -17.80 42.27
N LYS A 2 -46.39 -17.80 43.18
CA LYS A 2 -45.23 -18.62 43.48
C LYS A 2 -43.88 -17.95 43.16
N ARG A 3 -43.35 -17.39 44.25
CA ARG A 3 -41.97 -17.02 44.50
C ARG A 3 -41.13 -18.30 44.73
N PHE A 4 -39.83 -18.22 44.46
CA PHE A 4 -38.71 -18.85 45.22
C PHE A 4 -37.43 -18.45 44.46
N ALA A 5 -36.57 -17.71 44.97
CA ALA A 5 -35.60 -17.74 46.07
C ALA A 5 -34.16 -17.96 45.48
N ARG A 6 -33.31 -16.98 45.74
CA ARG A 6 -31.84 -17.00 45.55
C ARG A 6 -31.18 -17.95 46.55
N PRO A 7 -29.99 -18.45 46.26
CA PRO A 7 -28.89 -18.10 47.15
C PRO A 7 -27.65 -17.57 46.49
N ARG A 8 -26.94 -16.77 47.28
CA ARG A 8 -25.57 -16.25 47.12
C ARG A 8 -24.59 -17.33 47.57
N THR A 9 -23.36 -17.22 47.01
CA THR A 9 -22.01 -17.52 47.56
C THR A 9 -21.14 -18.01 46.41
N GLY A 10 -19.88 -17.66 46.23
CA GLY A 10 -18.88 -17.06 47.04
C GLY A 10 -17.62 -16.83 46.18
N ALA A 11 -16.81 -15.88 46.58
CA ALA A 11 -15.53 -15.49 46.00
C ALA A 11 -14.47 -16.61 46.09
N ALA A 12 -13.64 -16.76 45.05
CA ALA A 12 -12.32 -17.35 45.15
C ALA A 12 -11.35 -16.61 44.23
N ALA A 13 -10.50 -15.78 44.83
CA ALA A 13 -9.36 -15.19 44.18
C ALA A 13 -8.27 -16.25 44.04
N VAL A 14 -7.81 -16.47 42.81
CA VAL A 14 -6.58 -17.27 42.56
C VAL A 14 -5.54 -16.33 42.01
N VAL A 15 -4.57 -16.02 42.85
CA VAL A 15 -3.34 -15.33 42.49
C VAL A 15 -2.40 -16.37 41.89
N SER A 16 -2.10 -16.29 40.62
CA SER A 16 -1.09 -17.10 39.96
C SER A 16 0.18 -16.30 39.79
N VAL A 17 1.18 -16.67 40.57
CA VAL A 17 2.55 -16.14 40.51
C VAL A 17 3.24 -16.64 39.25
N LEU A 18 3.67 -15.74 38.39
CA LEU A 18 4.55 -16.06 37.26
C LEU A 18 5.98 -16.23 37.77
N SER A 19 6.49 -17.44 37.64
CA SER A 19 7.89 -17.77 37.88
C SER A 19 8.73 -17.44 36.66
N LEU A 20 9.63 -16.45 36.75
CA LEU A 20 10.70 -16.22 35.78
C LEU A 20 11.75 -17.36 35.97
N ALA A 21 11.92 -18.15 34.94
CA ALA A 21 13.06 -19.08 34.84
C ALA A 21 14.21 -18.37 34.09
N LEU A 22 15.19 -17.89 34.87
CA LEU A 22 16.50 -17.49 34.36
C LEU A 22 17.32 -18.76 34.14
N VAL A 23 17.60 -19.12 32.92
CA VAL A 23 18.57 -20.15 32.55
C VAL A 23 19.92 -19.46 32.35
N THR A 24 20.72 -19.42 33.41
CA THR A 24 22.16 -19.12 33.34
C THR A 24 22.91 -20.43 33.09
N GLY A 25 23.37 -20.62 31.85
CA GLY A 25 24.32 -21.69 31.51
C GLY A 25 25.76 -21.15 31.52
N CYS A 26 26.45 -21.30 32.62
CA CYS A 26 27.91 -21.21 32.68
C CYS A 26 28.48 -22.62 32.60
N SER A 27 29.45 -22.84 31.73
CA SER A 27 30.42 -23.94 31.76
C SER A 27 31.71 -23.41 31.18
N ASP A 28 32.63 -23.09 31.94
CA ASP A 28 33.81 -23.60 32.63
C ASP A 28 35.04 -23.77 31.72
N SER A 29 36.11 -23.11 32.21
CA SER A 29 37.55 -23.36 32.16
C SER A 29 38.32 -23.23 30.83
N GLY A 30 39.13 -22.16 30.80
CA GLY A 30 40.31 -22.06 29.94
C GLY A 30 41.06 -20.74 30.11
N SER A 31 42.07 -20.76 30.99
CA SER A 31 43.00 -19.68 31.30
C SER A 31 43.72 -19.08 30.07
N GLY A 32 43.82 -17.77 29.95
CA GLY A 32 44.65 -17.11 28.93
C GLY A 32 44.55 -15.58 28.98
N SER A 33 45.58 -14.96 29.47
CA SER A 33 45.85 -13.53 29.67
C SER A 33 45.63 -12.61 28.45
N GLY A 34 45.06 -11.44 28.66
CA GLY A 34 45.58 -10.19 28.06
C GLY A 34 44.79 -9.52 26.97
N SER A 35 44.41 -8.31 27.31
CA SER A 35 44.21 -7.10 26.48
C SER A 35 42.77 -6.57 26.36
N ASP A 36 42.64 -5.40 26.97
CA ASP A 36 41.49 -4.50 26.83
C ASP A 36 41.20 -4.17 25.39
N ASP A 37 39.98 -4.51 24.94
CA ASP A 37 39.40 -3.86 23.77
C ASP A 37 37.93 -3.55 24.08
N LYS A 38 37.63 -2.26 24.19
CA LYS A 38 36.29 -1.71 24.30
C LYS A 38 35.55 -1.92 22.97
N GLY A 39 35.06 -3.11 22.75
CA GLY A 39 34.10 -3.39 21.69
C GLY A 39 32.73 -2.92 22.15
N SER A 40 32.30 -1.76 21.67
CA SER A 40 30.92 -1.29 21.73
C SER A 40 30.05 -2.31 21.03
N GLY A 41 29.41 -3.19 21.79
CA GLY A 41 28.37 -4.10 21.27
C GLY A 41 27.22 -3.25 20.80
N LYS A 42 27.10 -3.00 19.49
CA LYS A 42 25.84 -2.67 18.88
C LYS A 42 24.94 -3.89 19.08
N ASP A 43 23.94 -3.75 19.93
CA ASP A 43 22.78 -4.64 19.94
C ASP A 43 22.21 -4.65 18.51
N SER A 44 22.56 -5.68 17.76
CA SER A 44 21.81 -6.03 16.54
C SER A 44 20.45 -6.47 17.03
N ALA A 45 19.48 -5.56 17.01
CA ALA A 45 18.09 -5.91 17.15
C ALA A 45 17.82 -7.05 16.16
N ALA A 46 17.37 -8.20 16.66
CA ALA A 46 17.06 -9.35 15.82
C ALA A 46 16.11 -8.87 14.71
N ALA A 47 16.51 -9.07 13.46
CA ALA A 47 15.71 -8.65 12.32
C ALA A 47 14.29 -9.19 12.47
N ALA A 48 13.29 -8.32 12.38
CA ALA A 48 11.89 -8.71 12.53
C ALA A 48 11.56 -9.78 11.48
N LYS A 49 10.87 -10.84 11.92
CA LYS A 49 10.46 -11.91 11.01
C LYS A 49 9.51 -11.36 9.94
N PRO A 50 9.67 -11.73 8.66
CA PRO A 50 8.76 -11.28 7.61
C PRO A 50 7.33 -11.80 7.85
N LEU A 51 6.36 -10.98 7.49
CA LEU A 51 4.94 -11.31 7.58
C LEU A 51 4.55 -12.23 6.42
N SER A 52 3.63 -13.14 6.67
CA SER A 52 3.00 -13.97 5.63
C SER A 52 1.90 -13.20 4.88
N ASP A 53 1.44 -13.71 3.72
CA ASP A 53 0.29 -13.15 2.98
C ASP A 53 -0.96 -13.01 3.86
N SER A 54 -1.21 -13.98 4.76
CA SER A 54 -2.35 -13.93 5.68
C SER A 54 -2.23 -12.82 6.73
N GLU A 55 -1.02 -12.55 7.21
CA GLU A 55 -0.75 -11.46 8.16
C GLU A 55 -0.84 -10.10 7.46
N LEU A 56 -0.25 -9.96 6.27
CA LEU A 56 -0.41 -8.76 5.43
C LEU A 56 -1.88 -8.52 5.07
N GLY A 57 -2.65 -9.60 4.79
CA GLY A 57 -4.07 -9.52 4.50
C GLY A 57 -4.94 -8.94 5.64
N LYS A 58 -4.46 -9.00 6.89
CA LYS A 58 -5.10 -8.36 8.05
C LYS A 58 -4.68 -6.90 8.22
N LEU A 59 -3.48 -6.56 7.74
CA LEU A 59 -2.89 -5.23 7.85
C LEU A 59 -3.23 -4.32 6.67
N ILE A 60 -3.55 -4.87 5.49
CA ILE A 60 -3.93 -4.04 4.36
C ILE A 60 -5.29 -3.38 4.61
N ILE A 61 -5.47 -2.16 4.10
CA ILE A 61 -6.72 -1.40 4.25
C ILE A 61 -7.94 -2.18 3.75
N THR A 62 -9.07 -1.90 4.38
CA THR A 62 -10.41 -2.36 3.99
C THR A 62 -11.34 -1.17 3.82
N ALA A 63 -12.56 -1.38 3.33
CA ALA A 63 -13.56 -0.32 3.22
C ALA A 63 -13.91 0.33 4.57
N ALA A 64 -13.73 -0.38 5.69
CA ALA A 64 -13.97 0.16 7.02
C ALA A 64 -12.86 1.16 7.45
N ASP A 65 -11.64 0.97 6.95
CA ASP A 65 -10.49 1.79 7.29
C ASP A 65 -10.41 3.07 6.43
N ALA A 66 -10.83 2.99 5.15
CA ALA A 66 -10.68 4.05 4.15
C ALA A 66 -12.04 4.71 3.85
N LYS A 67 -12.46 5.66 4.70
CA LYS A 67 -13.72 6.40 4.49
C LYS A 67 -13.69 7.19 3.19
N GLY A 68 -14.77 7.11 2.41
CA GLY A 68 -14.88 7.77 1.12
C GLY A 68 -14.30 6.95 -0.04
N PHE A 69 -13.89 5.71 0.22
CA PHE A 69 -13.38 4.78 -0.79
C PHE A 69 -14.13 3.45 -0.76
N LYS A 70 -14.36 2.90 -1.93
CA LYS A 70 -14.70 1.48 -2.11
C LYS A 70 -13.40 0.70 -2.20
N VAL A 71 -13.16 -0.21 -1.25
CA VAL A 71 -11.96 -1.03 -1.23
C VAL A 71 -12.33 -2.48 -1.51
N SER A 72 -11.70 -3.07 -2.52
CA SER A 72 -11.92 -4.46 -2.96
C SER A 72 -10.59 -5.17 -3.22
N PRO A 73 -10.54 -6.50 -3.27
CA PRO A 73 -9.39 -7.18 -3.84
C PRO A 73 -9.14 -6.68 -5.27
N ALA A 74 -7.88 -6.49 -5.65
CA ALA A 74 -7.55 -6.17 -7.04
C ALA A 74 -7.93 -7.36 -7.94
N ASP A 75 -8.59 -7.09 -9.05
CA ASP A 75 -8.99 -8.13 -9.98
C ASP A 75 -7.76 -8.64 -10.77
N LYS A 76 -7.61 -9.95 -10.81
CA LYS A 76 -6.54 -10.58 -11.60
C LYS A 76 -6.76 -10.42 -13.11
N ALA A 77 -8.01 -10.27 -13.53
CA ALA A 77 -8.33 -10.03 -14.94
C ALA A 77 -7.77 -8.69 -15.41
N ASP A 78 -7.76 -7.67 -14.55
CA ASP A 78 -7.24 -6.33 -14.84
C ASP A 78 -5.76 -6.16 -14.48
N ALA A 79 -5.12 -7.21 -13.95
CA ALA A 79 -3.71 -7.17 -13.61
C ALA A 79 -2.84 -7.03 -14.87
N PHE A 80 -1.79 -6.23 -14.78
CA PHE A 80 -0.84 -6.00 -15.87
C PHE A 80 -0.17 -7.29 -16.37
N ALA A 81 0.09 -8.24 -15.47
CA ALA A 81 0.64 -9.56 -15.76
C ALA A 81 0.09 -10.58 -14.75
N ASP A 82 0.17 -11.87 -15.07
CA ASP A 82 -0.29 -12.93 -14.17
C ASP A 82 0.58 -13.08 -12.94
N SER A 83 1.87 -12.75 -13.08
CA SER A 83 2.83 -12.75 -11.98
C SER A 83 3.93 -11.72 -12.21
N LYS A 84 4.66 -11.34 -11.15
CA LYS A 84 5.82 -10.46 -11.23
C LYS A 84 6.87 -10.93 -12.26
N LYS A 85 7.07 -12.24 -12.41
CA LYS A 85 8.03 -12.83 -13.36
C LYS A 85 7.65 -12.61 -14.82
N ASP A 86 6.37 -12.34 -15.08
CA ASP A 86 5.86 -12.11 -16.42
C ASP A 86 5.95 -10.64 -16.84
N VAL A 87 6.25 -9.74 -15.88
CA VAL A 87 6.59 -8.34 -16.18
C VAL A 87 8.01 -8.29 -16.73
N LYS A 88 8.16 -7.88 -17.99
CA LYS A 88 9.46 -7.69 -18.65
C LYS A 88 9.76 -6.21 -18.77
N VAL A 89 10.92 -5.80 -18.30
CA VAL A 89 11.38 -4.40 -18.35
C VAL A 89 12.63 -4.34 -19.20
N VAL A 90 12.66 -3.45 -20.20
CA VAL A 90 13.79 -3.36 -21.15
C VAL A 90 15.05 -2.88 -20.45
N ASP A 91 14.93 -1.93 -19.53
CA ASP A 91 16.03 -1.44 -18.70
C ASP A 91 15.81 -1.91 -17.26
N GLU A 92 16.55 -2.94 -16.83
CA GLU A 92 16.36 -3.59 -15.53
C GLU A 92 16.47 -2.64 -14.33
N LYS A 93 17.23 -1.54 -14.44
CA LYS A 93 17.30 -0.54 -13.38
C LYS A 93 15.96 0.15 -13.12
N CYS A 94 15.03 0.14 -14.10
CA CYS A 94 13.69 0.69 -13.97
C CYS A 94 12.66 -0.35 -13.49
N ALA A 95 13.06 -1.61 -13.31
CA ALA A 95 12.15 -2.67 -12.87
C ALA A 95 11.45 -2.37 -11.53
N PRO A 96 12.10 -1.76 -10.51
CA PRO A 96 11.41 -1.39 -9.27
C PRO A 96 10.19 -0.49 -9.52
N LEU A 97 10.29 0.49 -10.42
CA LEU A 97 9.17 1.38 -10.76
C LEU A 97 8.07 0.63 -11.52
N ALA A 98 8.45 -0.24 -12.45
CA ALA A 98 7.49 -1.06 -13.18
C ALA A 98 6.67 -1.93 -12.21
N TYR A 99 7.30 -2.54 -11.21
CA TYR A 99 6.59 -3.34 -10.21
C TYR A 99 5.63 -2.50 -9.38
N VAL A 100 6.03 -1.31 -8.91
CA VAL A 100 5.15 -0.39 -8.20
C VAL A 100 3.93 -0.04 -9.06
N LEU A 101 4.12 0.33 -10.33
CA LEU A 101 3.06 0.76 -11.26
C LEU A 101 2.15 -0.39 -11.76
N THR A 102 2.52 -1.61 -11.49
CA THR A 102 1.75 -2.80 -11.86
C THR A 102 1.17 -3.55 -10.66
N GLY A 103 1.33 -2.98 -9.44
CA GLY A 103 0.79 -3.53 -8.20
C GLY A 103 1.55 -4.72 -7.64
N PHE A 104 2.72 -5.05 -8.20
CA PHE A 104 3.62 -6.04 -7.64
C PHE A 104 4.57 -5.43 -6.62
N ALA A 105 5.09 -6.28 -5.72
CA ALA A 105 6.10 -5.87 -4.77
C ALA A 105 7.41 -5.46 -5.47
N PRO A 106 7.95 -4.26 -5.25
CA PRO A 106 9.32 -3.95 -5.66
C PRO A 106 10.31 -4.78 -4.86
N GLY A 107 11.47 -5.10 -5.43
CA GLY A 107 12.50 -5.93 -4.77
C GLY A 107 12.06 -7.39 -4.52
N ASP A 108 12.81 -8.12 -3.72
CA ASP A 108 12.60 -9.54 -3.44
C ASP A 108 11.79 -9.72 -2.14
N SER A 109 10.48 -9.56 -2.24
CA SER A 109 9.57 -9.77 -1.12
C SER A 109 9.30 -11.25 -0.88
N VAL A 110 9.10 -11.62 0.40
CA VAL A 110 8.67 -12.96 0.83
C VAL A 110 7.18 -13.16 0.57
N SER A 111 6.41 -12.10 0.75
CA SER A 111 4.96 -12.10 0.62
C SER A 111 4.46 -10.75 0.14
N TYR A 112 3.32 -10.71 -0.50
CA TYR A 112 2.64 -9.46 -0.83
C TYR A 112 1.14 -9.65 -1.03
N VAL A 113 0.38 -8.59 -0.76
CA VAL A 113 -1.05 -8.52 -1.00
C VAL A 113 -1.40 -7.14 -1.57
N ASN A 114 -2.48 -7.04 -2.33
CA ASN A 114 -2.95 -5.77 -2.85
C ASN A 114 -4.47 -5.58 -2.73
N ARG A 115 -4.90 -4.33 -2.83
CA ARG A 115 -6.29 -3.88 -2.88
C ARG A 115 -6.43 -2.78 -3.92
N MET A 116 -7.59 -2.74 -4.53
CA MET A 116 -8.05 -1.59 -5.31
C MET A 116 -8.91 -0.71 -4.41
N ALA A 117 -8.58 0.57 -4.34
CA ALA A 117 -9.36 1.58 -3.65
C ALA A 117 -9.83 2.61 -4.69
N GLN A 118 -11.12 2.73 -4.87
CA GLN A 118 -11.75 3.71 -5.76
C GLN A 118 -12.46 4.75 -4.90
N GLU A 119 -12.27 6.03 -5.18
CA GLU A 119 -13.06 7.08 -4.54
C GLU A 119 -14.55 6.82 -4.77
N ASP A 120 -15.33 6.89 -3.70
CA ASP A 120 -16.80 6.74 -3.80
C ASP A 120 -17.44 8.11 -4.05
N PRO A 121 -17.93 8.39 -5.26
CA PRO A 121 -18.59 9.66 -5.55
C PRO A 121 -19.83 9.88 -4.67
N ALA A 122 -20.51 8.82 -4.26
CA ALA A 122 -21.65 8.90 -3.37
C ALA A 122 -21.28 9.38 -1.96
N ALA A 123 -20.04 9.18 -1.52
CA ALA A 123 -19.57 9.73 -0.25
C ALA A 123 -19.34 11.24 -0.31
N LYS A 124 -19.14 11.81 -1.51
CA LYS A 124 -19.02 13.25 -1.78
C LYS A 124 -20.38 13.90 -2.14
N ALA A 125 -21.30 13.11 -2.71
CA ALA A 125 -22.63 13.57 -3.10
C ALA A 125 -23.63 13.35 -1.97
N SER A 126 -24.20 14.44 -1.45
CA SER A 126 -25.39 14.36 -0.61
C SER A 126 -26.57 13.88 -1.45
N ALA A 127 -26.89 12.57 -1.37
CA ALA A 127 -28.01 11.88 -2.00
C ALA A 127 -27.88 11.60 -3.52
N SER A 128 -27.81 10.30 -3.86
CA SER A 128 -28.08 9.83 -5.24
C SER A 128 -29.51 10.15 -5.64
N PRO A 129 -29.75 10.60 -6.88
CA PRO A 129 -31.11 10.77 -7.36
C PRO A 129 -31.80 9.40 -7.44
N THR A 130 -32.95 9.29 -6.78
CA THR A 130 -33.80 8.08 -6.77
C THR A 130 -34.87 8.12 -7.86
N LYS A 131 -34.82 9.11 -8.75
CA LYS A 131 -35.80 9.30 -9.83
C LYS A 131 -35.18 8.97 -11.18
N ASP A 132 -36.01 8.47 -12.08
CA ASP A 132 -35.64 8.33 -13.50
C ASP A 132 -35.35 9.70 -14.11
N MET A 133 -34.35 9.77 -15.02
CA MET A 133 -33.89 11.04 -15.62
C MET A 133 -35.03 11.83 -16.32
N GLU A 134 -36.07 11.13 -16.80
CA GLU A 134 -37.23 11.73 -17.45
C GLU A 134 -38.15 12.47 -16.48
N ASP A 135 -38.11 12.10 -15.20
CA ASP A 135 -38.95 12.69 -14.14
C ASP A 135 -38.20 13.73 -13.29
N MET A 136 -36.96 14.07 -13.66
CA MET A 136 -36.14 15.04 -12.94
C MET A 136 -36.44 16.49 -13.36
N SER A 137 -36.47 17.37 -12.37
CA SER A 137 -36.43 18.81 -12.64
C SER A 137 -35.08 19.22 -13.25
N PRO A 138 -34.97 20.37 -13.94
CA PRO A 138 -33.69 20.86 -14.46
C PRO A 138 -32.58 20.93 -13.39
N GLU A 139 -32.89 21.30 -12.17
CA GLU A 139 -31.95 21.38 -11.05
C GLU A 139 -31.51 19.98 -10.56
N GLU A 140 -32.45 19.01 -10.54
CA GLU A 140 -32.13 17.60 -10.20
C GLU A 140 -31.27 16.97 -11.28
N LEU A 141 -31.52 17.28 -12.55
CA LEU A 141 -30.73 16.80 -13.69
C LEU A 141 -29.31 17.39 -13.67
N GLU A 142 -29.17 18.69 -13.39
CA GLU A 142 -27.85 19.35 -13.24
C GLU A 142 -27.05 18.72 -12.11
N LYS A 143 -27.69 18.44 -10.97
CA LYS A 143 -27.08 17.76 -9.83
C LYS A 143 -26.69 16.30 -10.17
N ALA A 144 -27.53 15.59 -10.91
CA ALA A 144 -27.23 14.23 -11.37
C ALA A 144 -26.04 14.21 -12.35
N LEU A 145 -25.99 15.14 -13.28
CA LEU A 145 -24.87 15.32 -14.20
C LEU A 145 -23.60 15.71 -13.46
N GLY A 146 -23.68 16.59 -12.45
CA GLY A 146 -22.58 16.91 -11.54
C GLY A 146 -22.04 15.67 -10.85
N SER A 147 -22.90 14.80 -10.33
CA SER A 147 -22.50 13.54 -9.69
C SER A 147 -21.79 12.57 -10.65
N VAL A 148 -22.20 12.51 -11.92
CA VAL A 148 -21.51 11.72 -12.95
C VAL A 148 -20.14 12.31 -13.26
N THR A 149 -20.05 13.65 -13.35
CA THR A 149 -18.78 14.35 -13.56
C THR A 149 -17.81 14.12 -12.39
N ASP A 150 -18.33 14.16 -11.15
CA ASP A 150 -17.54 13.86 -9.95
C ASP A 150 -17.08 12.38 -9.91
N ALA A 151 -17.94 11.47 -10.38
CA ALA A 151 -17.57 10.05 -10.51
C ALA A 151 -16.48 9.83 -11.56
N LEU A 152 -16.57 10.52 -12.69
CA LEU A 152 -15.52 10.51 -13.73
C LEU A 152 -14.23 11.18 -13.25
N GLY A 153 -14.33 12.20 -12.38
CA GLY A 153 -13.18 12.84 -11.74
C GLY A 153 -12.55 12.03 -10.62
N SER A 154 -13.11 10.84 -10.28
CA SER A 154 -12.58 10.01 -9.20
C SER A 154 -11.25 9.36 -9.58
N THR A 155 -10.45 9.10 -8.54
CA THR A 155 -9.20 8.35 -8.69
C THR A 155 -9.40 6.87 -8.37
N MET A 156 -8.65 6.03 -9.05
CA MET A 156 -8.44 4.64 -8.71
C MET A 156 -7.01 4.47 -8.20
N THR A 157 -6.86 3.86 -7.04
CA THR A 157 -5.57 3.61 -6.41
C THR A 157 -5.40 2.13 -6.13
N ILE A 158 -4.28 1.56 -6.56
CA ILE A 158 -3.86 0.25 -6.07
C ILE A 158 -2.96 0.46 -4.87
N VAL A 159 -3.30 -0.20 -3.78
CA VAL A 159 -2.53 -0.24 -2.53
C VAL A 159 -1.97 -1.63 -2.38
N SER A 160 -0.67 -1.78 -2.20
CA SER A 160 -0.02 -3.07 -1.98
C SER A 160 0.82 -3.03 -0.72
N LEU A 161 0.84 -4.15 0.00
CA LEU A 161 1.77 -4.39 1.11
C LEU A 161 2.68 -5.55 0.75
N SER A 162 3.95 -5.42 1.02
CA SER A 162 4.96 -6.46 0.84
C SER A 162 5.87 -6.56 2.05
N SER A 163 6.30 -7.76 2.40
CA SER A 163 7.18 -8.02 3.55
C SER A 163 8.48 -8.67 3.10
N TYR A 164 9.57 -8.31 3.79
CA TYR A 164 10.94 -8.64 3.40
C TYR A 164 11.71 -9.26 4.55
N GLU A 165 12.71 -10.06 4.23
CA GLU A 165 13.68 -10.57 5.19
C GLU A 165 14.82 -9.56 5.41
N GLY A 166 15.37 -9.56 6.61
CA GLY A 166 16.55 -8.77 6.94
C GLY A 166 16.41 -7.28 6.59
N ASP A 167 17.36 -6.77 5.81
CA ASP A 167 17.37 -5.39 5.32
C ASP A 167 16.67 -5.21 3.95
N GLY A 168 16.02 -6.25 3.42
CA GLY A 168 15.42 -6.23 2.07
C GLY A 168 14.41 -5.11 1.83
N ALA A 169 13.69 -4.65 2.86
CA ALA A 169 12.80 -3.48 2.74
C ALA A 169 13.59 -2.18 2.52
N LYS A 170 14.74 -1.99 3.20
CA LYS A 170 15.61 -0.82 3.00
C LYS A 170 16.28 -0.85 1.62
N GLU A 171 16.77 -2.02 1.21
CA GLU A 171 17.36 -2.23 -0.13
C GLU A 171 16.34 -1.93 -1.22
N THR A 172 15.08 -2.32 -1.01
CA THR A 172 13.97 -2.01 -1.89
C THR A 172 13.73 -0.49 -2.00
N MET A 173 13.73 0.24 -0.88
CA MET A 173 13.59 1.71 -0.90
C MET A 173 14.75 2.38 -1.66
N SER A 174 15.99 1.95 -1.43
CA SER A 174 17.16 2.43 -2.18
C SER A 174 16.99 2.17 -3.68
N SER A 175 16.60 0.95 -4.06
CA SER A 175 16.42 0.57 -5.47
C SER A 175 15.31 1.40 -6.15
N VAL A 176 14.21 1.69 -5.46
CA VAL A 176 13.14 2.55 -5.98
C VAL A 176 13.64 3.98 -6.14
N SER A 177 14.36 4.51 -5.15
CA SER A 177 14.92 5.87 -5.20
C SER A 177 15.91 6.04 -6.34
N GLU A 178 16.84 5.11 -6.50
CA GLU A 178 17.80 5.07 -7.61
C GLU A 178 17.11 4.96 -8.97
N ALA A 179 16.03 4.17 -9.04
CA ALA A 179 15.26 4.03 -10.28
C ALA A 179 14.51 5.33 -10.64
N ILE A 180 13.98 6.08 -9.66
CA ILE A 180 13.38 7.40 -9.91
C ILE A 180 14.41 8.34 -10.56
N GLU A 181 15.63 8.38 -10.04
CA GLU A 181 16.70 9.23 -10.57
C GLU A 181 17.20 8.73 -11.93
N GLY A 182 17.39 7.41 -12.06
CA GLY A 182 18.00 6.78 -13.24
C GLY A 182 17.08 6.65 -14.45
N CYS A 183 15.74 6.69 -14.24
CA CYS A 183 14.75 6.44 -15.29
C CYS A 183 13.97 7.70 -15.71
N GLY A 184 14.52 8.90 -15.50
CA GLY A 184 13.86 10.17 -15.85
C GLY A 184 13.44 10.28 -17.32
N GLY A 185 14.12 9.59 -18.25
CA GLY A 185 13.76 9.47 -19.66
C GLY A 185 12.60 8.51 -19.97
N GLY A 186 12.09 7.82 -18.95
CA GLY A 186 11.07 6.79 -19.10
C GLY A 186 11.64 5.40 -19.35
N PHE A 187 10.73 4.42 -19.46
CA PHE A 187 11.04 3.01 -19.71
C PHE A 187 9.87 2.30 -20.39
N THR A 188 10.07 1.05 -20.76
CA THR A 188 9.02 0.18 -21.29
C THR A 188 8.92 -1.07 -20.44
N ALA A 189 7.71 -1.37 -19.99
CA ALA A 189 7.36 -2.64 -19.35
C ALA A 189 6.40 -3.41 -20.25
N THR A 190 6.54 -4.74 -20.31
CA THR A 190 5.67 -5.61 -21.11
C THR A 190 4.95 -6.57 -20.18
N GLY A 191 3.64 -6.61 -20.28
CA GLY A 191 2.73 -7.51 -19.59
C GLY A 191 1.93 -8.36 -20.56
N LYS A 192 0.78 -8.89 -20.10
CA LYS A 192 -0.10 -9.78 -20.89
C LYS A 192 -0.69 -9.11 -22.13
N ASP A 193 -0.98 -7.80 -22.07
CA ASP A 193 -1.59 -7.03 -23.14
C ASP A 193 -0.55 -6.35 -24.05
N GLY A 194 0.73 -6.66 -23.85
CA GLY A 194 1.82 -6.12 -24.66
C GLY A 194 2.65 -5.06 -23.95
N PRO A 195 3.48 -4.31 -24.71
CA PRO A 195 4.36 -3.31 -24.17
C PRO A 195 3.62 -2.03 -23.79
N GLN A 196 3.81 -1.57 -22.57
CA GLN A 196 3.39 -0.26 -22.06
C GLN A 196 4.60 0.65 -21.95
N LYS A 197 4.55 1.79 -22.60
CA LYS A 197 5.58 2.81 -22.51
C LYS A 197 5.24 3.81 -21.43
N PHE A 198 6.22 4.07 -20.57
CA PHE A 198 6.24 5.15 -19.58
C PHE A 198 7.26 6.19 -20.06
N SER A 199 6.78 7.33 -20.55
CA SER A 199 7.61 8.26 -21.32
C SER A 199 8.42 9.24 -20.46
N LYS A 200 8.08 9.37 -19.18
CA LYS A 200 8.73 10.29 -18.25
C LYS A 200 8.58 9.76 -16.84
N VAL A 201 9.65 9.84 -16.05
CA VAL A 201 9.61 9.66 -14.61
C VAL A 201 10.10 10.94 -13.94
N ALA A 202 9.39 11.41 -12.93
CA ALA A 202 9.78 12.58 -12.15
C ALA A 202 9.50 12.33 -10.67
N GLY A 203 10.49 12.59 -9.82
CA GLY A 203 10.30 12.54 -8.37
C GLY A 203 9.28 13.61 -7.93
N GLU A 204 8.47 13.25 -6.94
CA GLU A 204 7.48 14.12 -6.31
C GLU A 204 7.73 14.22 -4.80
N LYS A 205 7.01 15.13 -4.14
CA LYS A 205 7.06 15.24 -2.69
C LYS A 205 6.27 14.09 -2.07
N ALA A 206 6.94 13.20 -1.35
CA ALA A 206 6.30 12.14 -0.58
C ALA A 206 5.53 12.68 0.63
N SER A 207 4.58 11.90 1.13
CA SER A 207 3.76 12.23 2.31
C SER A 207 4.60 12.35 3.60
N GLY A 208 5.74 11.65 3.68
CA GLY A 208 6.56 11.54 4.87
C GLY A 208 6.02 10.52 5.88
N ASN A 209 5.08 9.67 5.48
CA ASN A 209 4.58 8.58 6.32
C ASN A 209 5.56 7.39 6.34
N GLY A 210 5.56 6.64 7.45
CA GLY A 210 6.47 5.52 7.67
C GLY A 210 7.88 5.98 8.10
N ASP A 211 8.82 5.03 8.12
CA ASP A 211 10.24 5.28 8.44
C ASP A 211 10.97 6.00 7.31
N GLU A 212 10.48 5.80 6.08
CA GLU A 212 11.04 6.34 4.84
C GLU A 212 9.93 6.33 3.78
N SER A 213 9.85 7.37 2.95
CA SER A 213 8.91 7.43 1.83
C SER A 213 9.51 8.17 0.64
N VAL A 214 9.17 7.71 -0.56
CA VAL A 214 9.50 8.32 -1.84
C VAL A 214 8.28 8.35 -2.73
N ALA A 215 8.13 9.41 -3.54
CA ALA A 215 7.02 9.55 -4.46
C ALA A 215 7.52 9.94 -5.85
N PHE A 216 6.78 9.53 -6.87
CA PHE A 216 7.07 9.87 -8.26
C PHE A 216 5.82 9.91 -9.12
N ALA A 217 5.90 10.63 -10.22
CA ALA A 217 4.91 10.57 -11.28
C ALA A 217 5.56 10.03 -12.57
N THR A 218 4.74 9.38 -13.39
CA THR A 218 5.13 8.94 -14.73
C THR A 218 4.00 9.19 -15.71
N THR A 219 4.34 9.31 -17.01
CA THR A 219 3.35 9.43 -18.07
C THR A 219 3.28 8.13 -18.84
N ALA A 220 2.15 7.42 -18.74
CA ALA A 220 1.83 6.27 -19.55
C ALA A 220 1.12 6.69 -20.85
N ASP A 221 1.26 5.90 -21.89
CA ASP A 221 0.47 6.05 -23.11
C ASP A 221 -0.76 5.12 -23.00
N ALA A 222 -1.94 5.72 -22.90
CA ALA A 222 -3.21 5.01 -22.91
C ALA A 222 -3.87 5.23 -24.26
N GLU A 223 -3.67 4.28 -25.20
CA GLU A 223 -4.24 4.30 -26.54
C GLU A 223 -4.02 5.61 -27.33
N GLY A 224 -2.82 6.18 -27.21
CA GLY A 224 -2.45 7.47 -27.84
C GLY A 224 -2.78 8.70 -27.01
N SER A 225 -3.35 8.54 -25.83
CA SER A 225 -3.61 9.64 -24.87
C SER A 225 -2.63 9.56 -23.70
N PRO A 226 -1.95 10.67 -23.34
CA PRO A 226 -1.03 10.67 -22.20
C PRO A 226 -1.82 10.58 -20.90
N LEU A 227 -1.52 9.58 -20.09
CA LEU A 227 -2.04 9.36 -18.74
C LEU A 227 -0.95 9.57 -17.71
N THR A 228 -1.09 10.54 -16.83
CA THR A 228 -0.18 10.65 -15.68
C THR A 228 -0.58 9.64 -14.62
N VAL A 229 0.40 8.91 -14.08
CA VAL A 229 0.24 8.00 -12.95
C VAL A 229 1.10 8.52 -11.82
N HIS A 230 0.51 8.69 -10.64
CA HIS A 230 1.22 9.08 -9.43
C HIS A 230 1.43 7.89 -8.54
N ALA A 231 2.61 7.77 -7.93
CA ALA A 231 2.93 6.67 -7.06
C ALA A 231 3.69 7.14 -5.81
N GLU A 232 3.48 6.42 -4.71
CA GLU A 232 4.25 6.58 -3.47
C GLU A 232 4.61 5.21 -2.91
N VAL A 233 5.80 5.13 -2.33
CA VAL A 233 6.34 3.95 -1.66
C VAL A 233 6.78 4.36 -0.27
N ALA A 234 6.28 3.67 0.75
CA ALA A 234 6.59 3.96 2.16
C ALA A 234 7.00 2.68 2.89
N ARG A 235 8.07 2.75 3.70
CA ARG A 235 8.58 1.65 4.50
C ARG A 235 8.14 1.78 5.95
N HIS A 236 7.71 0.67 6.53
CA HIS A 236 7.37 0.48 7.93
C HIS A 236 8.09 -0.77 8.44
N GLY A 237 9.25 -0.60 9.07
CA GLY A 237 10.10 -1.71 9.49
C GLY A 237 10.56 -2.56 8.30
N ASN A 238 10.16 -3.83 8.26
CA ASN A 238 10.43 -4.76 7.16
C ASN A 238 9.25 -4.91 6.18
N THR A 239 8.25 -4.02 6.26
CA THR A 239 7.10 -3.97 5.35
C THR A 239 7.18 -2.71 4.49
N VAL A 240 6.85 -2.85 3.20
CA VAL A 240 6.75 -1.73 2.27
C VAL A 240 5.32 -1.63 1.79
N ALA A 241 4.74 -0.44 1.91
CA ALA A 241 3.47 -0.07 1.33
C ALA A 241 3.72 0.66 0.00
N THR A 242 3.03 0.27 -1.06
CA THR A 242 3.09 0.95 -2.35
C THR A 242 1.71 1.40 -2.75
N TYR A 243 1.65 2.56 -3.36
CA TYR A 243 0.43 3.15 -3.87
C TYR A 243 0.69 3.62 -5.30
N TYR A 244 -0.21 3.31 -6.23
CA TYR A 244 -0.24 4.05 -7.47
C TYR A 244 -1.67 4.44 -7.81
N SER A 245 -1.84 5.66 -8.28
CA SER A 245 -3.14 6.28 -8.56
C SER A 245 -3.22 6.75 -9.99
N LEU A 246 -4.39 6.59 -10.58
CA LEU A 246 -4.73 7.12 -11.89
C LEU A 246 -6.13 7.74 -11.85
N SER A 247 -6.37 8.71 -12.73
CA SER A 247 -7.67 9.36 -12.89
C SER A 247 -8.54 8.58 -13.86
N LEU A 248 -9.77 8.26 -13.46
CA LEU A 248 -10.74 7.60 -14.34
C LEU A 248 -11.17 8.51 -15.50
N ALA A 249 -11.22 9.84 -15.29
CA ALA A 249 -11.49 10.79 -16.37
C ALA A 249 -10.38 10.78 -17.44
N ALA A 250 -9.12 10.68 -17.02
CA ALA A 250 -8.00 10.58 -17.95
C ALA A 250 -8.03 9.26 -18.74
N LEU A 251 -8.44 8.15 -18.11
CA LEU A 251 -8.65 6.88 -18.80
C LEU A 251 -9.81 6.93 -19.82
N ALA A 252 -10.86 7.69 -19.53
CA ALA A 252 -12.00 7.87 -20.42
C ALA A 252 -11.69 8.78 -21.63
N GLY A 253 -10.47 9.32 -21.73
CA GLY A 253 -10.04 10.15 -22.87
C GLY A 253 -10.45 11.62 -22.80
N ASP A 254 -11.01 12.08 -21.69
CA ASP A 254 -11.49 13.46 -21.51
C ASP A 254 -10.38 14.53 -21.40
N GLY A 255 -9.11 14.16 -21.46
CA GLY A 255 -7.92 15.01 -21.59
C GLY A 255 -7.76 16.15 -20.55
N LYS A 256 -8.76 16.39 -19.72
CA LYS A 256 -8.86 17.45 -18.72
C LYS A 256 -9.06 16.88 -17.31
N ALA A 257 -8.33 15.82 -16.97
CA ALA A 257 -8.32 15.39 -15.58
C ALA A 257 -7.88 16.56 -14.69
N ALA A 258 -8.66 16.86 -13.66
CA ALA A 258 -8.21 17.76 -12.60
C ALA A 258 -6.88 17.24 -12.04
N ALA A 259 -6.02 18.14 -11.55
CA ALA A 259 -4.80 17.73 -10.88
C ALA A 259 -5.14 16.77 -9.73
N TYR A 260 -4.49 15.61 -9.69
CA TYR A 260 -4.66 14.60 -8.66
C TYR A 260 -3.30 14.09 -8.19
N SER A 261 -3.30 13.34 -7.13
CA SER A 261 -2.12 12.67 -6.55
C SER A 261 -2.58 11.38 -5.88
N VAL A 262 -1.66 10.64 -5.29
CA VAL A 262 -2.04 9.55 -4.37
C VAL A 262 -2.86 10.15 -3.22
N PRO A 263 -4.09 9.67 -2.94
CA PRO A 263 -4.93 10.24 -1.90
C PRO A 263 -4.30 10.10 -0.51
N ALA A 264 -4.01 11.22 0.16
CA ALA A 264 -3.40 11.22 1.50
C ALA A 264 -4.21 10.38 2.50
N ALA A 265 -5.54 10.40 2.41
CA ALA A 265 -6.41 9.62 3.28
C ALA A 265 -6.17 8.09 3.19
N LEU A 266 -5.79 7.57 2.01
CA LEU A 266 -5.42 6.15 1.85
C LEU A 266 -4.07 5.85 2.50
N ILE A 267 -3.09 6.74 2.34
CA ILE A 267 -1.76 6.60 2.94
C ILE A 267 -1.89 6.62 4.47
N GLU A 268 -2.62 7.60 5.01
CA GLU A 268 -2.87 7.74 6.46
C GLU A 268 -3.61 6.52 7.03
N ALA A 269 -4.66 6.06 6.35
CA ALA A 269 -5.42 4.88 6.77
C ALA A 269 -4.53 3.61 6.79
N GLN A 270 -3.67 3.43 5.80
CA GLN A 270 -2.76 2.29 5.75
C GLN A 270 -1.66 2.41 6.79
N THR A 271 -1.08 3.60 6.97
CA THR A 271 -0.07 3.87 8.00
C THR A 271 -0.61 3.57 9.39
N ALA A 272 -1.84 3.98 9.70
CA ALA A 272 -2.48 3.71 10.99
C ALA A 272 -2.65 2.21 11.30
N LYS A 273 -2.65 1.35 10.28
CA LYS A 273 -2.71 -0.12 10.47
C LYS A 273 -1.35 -0.77 10.63
N LEU A 274 -0.30 -0.09 10.21
CA LEU A 274 1.07 -0.62 10.30
C LEU A 274 1.77 -0.20 11.59
N GLY A 275 1.28 0.83 12.29
CA GLY A 275 1.75 1.30 13.58
C GLY A 275 2.70 2.47 13.46
#